data_c0b0420c5818da67963ddc012b114b98
#
_entry.id   c0b0420c5818da67963ddc012b114b98
#
_cell.length_a   1.000
_cell.length_b   1.000
_cell.length_c   1.000
_cell.angle_alpha   90.00
_cell.angle_beta   90.00
_cell.angle_gamma   90.00
#
_symmetry.space_group_name_H-M   'P 1'
#
loop_
_entity.id
_entity.type
_entity.pdbx_description
1 polymer ?
#
loop_
_entity_poly.entity_id
_entity_poly.type
_entity_poly.pdbx_seq_one_letter_code
_entity_poly.pdbx_strand_id
1 'polypeptide(L)'
;MNQKTFFAFIGPSVLMMVLFIALPLATVLKQSFYINQPIYETLEVETCTPTFTGQVCSVDLKTVPVIGENGKVLKKNEFVGLLNYQNVIEYPRVIAAFADKSWRQFMTIDFWKALRFTLSFTLITLPLVLLFGLLIALCINNVAKSIRGPVIFVSLLPMIITPVIGALSIRWLFIGDGILTSFLEWWFAKDIAMFAQAWTIEFMMMMYRVWHVAPFAAIVFYAGLQTVNQDTVESAIIDGANRWEKLRYVLLPHLMPLIVFVTLIHLMDSY
;
A
#
# COMPACT_ATOMS: atom_id res chain seq x y z
N MET A 1 33.29 -25.26 7.03
CA MET A 1 33.59 -23.86 6.64
C MET A 1 34.20 -23.17 7.85
N ASN A 2 35.37 -22.55 7.71
CA ASN A 2 36.07 -21.94 8.85
C ASN A 2 35.28 -20.72 9.34
N GLN A 3 35.05 -20.57 10.65
CA GLN A 3 34.25 -19.47 11.21
C GLN A 3 34.75 -18.09 10.75
N LYS A 4 36.06 -17.90 10.63
CA LYS A 4 36.67 -16.66 10.14
C LYS A 4 36.25 -16.34 8.71
N THR A 5 36.19 -17.34 7.83
CA THR A 5 35.75 -17.18 6.43
C THR A 5 34.25 -16.85 6.37
N PHE A 6 33.43 -17.47 7.22
CA PHE A 6 32.00 -17.17 7.32
C PHE A 6 31.75 -15.70 7.70
N PHE A 7 32.41 -15.22 8.77
CA PHE A 7 32.27 -13.83 9.19
C PHE A 7 32.85 -12.82 8.19
N ALA A 8 33.90 -13.17 7.47
CA ALA A 8 34.47 -12.29 6.44
C ALA A 8 33.52 -12.10 5.25
N PHE A 9 32.73 -13.11 4.87
CA PHE A 9 31.74 -13.00 3.79
C PHE A 9 30.43 -12.36 4.24
N ILE A 10 29.93 -12.69 5.44
CA ILE A 10 28.64 -12.19 5.93
C ILE A 10 28.79 -10.83 6.63
N GLY A 11 29.95 -10.56 7.23
CA GLY A 11 30.20 -9.35 8.00
C GLY A 11 29.86 -8.04 7.27
N PRO A 12 30.35 -7.81 6.04
CA PRO A 12 30.01 -6.60 5.29
C PRO A 12 28.50 -6.44 5.05
N SER A 13 27.82 -7.53 4.72
CA SER A 13 26.36 -7.52 4.48
C SER A 13 25.57 -7.22 5.75
N VAL A 14 25.92 -7.83 6.87
CA VAL A 14 25.29 -7.56 8.17
C VAL A 14 25.56 -6.13 8.62
N LEU A 15 26.80 -5.64 8.45
CA LEU A 15 27.16 -4.28 8.78
C LEU A 15 26.31 -3.26 8.00
N MET A 16 26.13 -3.47 6.69
CA MET A 16 25.29 -2.62 5.85
C MET A 16 23.82 -2.69 6.28
N MET A 17 23.32 -3.88 6.64
CA MET A 17 21.96 -4.03 7.15
C MET A 17 21.76 -3.27 8.48
N VAL A 18 22.72 -3.33 9.39
CA VAL A 18 22.66 -2.57 10.65
C VAL A 18 22.71 -1.06 10.38
N LEU A 19 23.61 -0.59 9.50
CA LEU A 19 23.76 0.83 9.18
C LEU A 19 22.54 1.40 8.46
N PHE A 20 21.98 0.70 7.48
CA PHE A 20 20.92 1.24 6.61
C PHE A 20 19.50 0.84 7.03
N ILE A 21 19.32 -0.16 7.86
CA ILE A 21 18.01 -0.61 8.31
C ILE A 21 17.85 -0.42 9.83
N ALA A 22 18.72 -1.05 10.63
CA ALA A 22 18.54 -1.05 12.08
C ALA A 22 18.74 0.34 12.70
N LEU A 23 19.75 1.09 12.26
CA LEU A 23 20.05 2.42 12.79
C LEU A 23 18.96 3.45 12.45
N PRO A 24 18.45 3.58 11.19
CA PRO A 24 17.29 4.43 10.90
C PRO A 24 16.03 4.02 11.68
N LEU A 25 15.74 2.73 11.80
CA LEU A 25 14.62 2.25 12.61
C LEU A 25 14.75 2.68 14.07
N ALA A 26 15.93 2.52 14.67
CA ALA A 26 16.19 2.96 16.05
C ALA A 26 16.04 4.48 16.20
N THR A 27 16.48 5.27 15.20
CA THR A 27 16.32 6.73 15.23
C THR A 27 14.86 7.15 15.10
N VAL A 28 14.06 6.49 14.24
CA VAL A 28 12.62 6.74 14.11
C VAL A 28 11.90 6.39 15.41
N LEU A 29 12.21 5.24 16.02
CA LEU A 29 11.66 4.86 17.33
C LEU A 29 12.01 5.88 18.41
N LYS A 30 13.26 6.36 18.46
CA LYS A 30 13.65 7.41 19.39
C LYS A 30 12.88 8.71 19.12
N GLN A 31 12.77 9.14 17.85
CA GLN A 31 12.08 10.36 17.48
C GLN A 31 10.58 10.30 17.76
N SER A 32 9.97 9.12 17.78
CA SER A 32 8.54 8.97 18.09
C SER A 32 8.15 9.42 19.50
N PHE A 33 9.13 9.48 20.42
CA PHE A 33 8.96 9.98 21.80
C PHE A 33 9.22 11.49 21.95
N TYR A 34 9.60 12.16 20.87
CA TYR A 34 9.90 13.59 20.87
C TYR A 34 8.96 14.33 19.94
N ILE A 35 8.59 15.58 20.28
CA ILE A 35 7.90 16.51 19.39
C ILE A 35 8.88 17.58 18.95
N ASN A 36 8.97 17.79 17.65
CA ASN A 36 9.69 18.88 17.03
C ASN A 36 8.72 20.05 16.79
N GLN A 37 8.60 20.94 17.75
CA GLN A 37 7.76 22.13 17.58
C GLN A 37 8.59 23.31 17.07
N PRO A 38 8.14 24.04 16.03
CA PRO A 38 8.76 25.29 15.65
C PRO A 38 8.61 26.31 16.81
N ILE A 39 9.68 27.04 17.08
CA ILE A 39 9.64 28.12 18.07
C ILE A 39 9.01 29.32 17.37
N TYR A 40 7.95 29.85 17.97
CA TYR A 40 7.27 31.06 17.49
C TYR A 40 7.62 32.23 18.39
N GLU A 41 7.88 33.37 17.78
CA GLU A 41 8.04 34.65 18.47
C GLU A 41 6.92 35.60 18.06
N THR A 42 6.36 36.30 19.03
CA THR A 42 5.30 37.29 18.79
C THR A 42 5.97 38.60 18.46
N LEU A 43 5.90 39.02 17.20
CA LEU A 43 6.38 40.34 16.78
C LEU A 43 5.20 41.31 16.70
N GLU A 44 5.40 42.50 17.27
CA GLU A 44 4.50 43.62 17.07
C GLU A 44 4.74 44.21 15.67
N VAL A 45 3.77 44.03 14.77
CA VAL A 45 3.85 44.59 13.41
C VAL A 45 2.87 45.77 13.34
N GLU A 46 3.43 46.96 13.17
CA GLU A 46 2.58 48.13 12.85
C GLU A 46 2.04 48.03 11.41
N THR A 47 0.77 47.80 11.29
CA THR A 47 0.05 47.87 10.01
C THR A 47 -0.64 49.23 9.87
N CYS A 48 -0.10 50.08 9.00
CA CYS A 48 -0.71 51.38 8.68
C CYS A 48 -1.60 51.25 7.46
N THR A 49 -2.89 51.42 7.62
CA THR A 49 -3.87 51.46 6.52
C THR A 49 -4.15 52.91 6.13
N PRO A 50 -4.02 53.30 4.86
CA PRO A 50 -4.38 54.63 4.40
C PRO A 50 -5.90 54.79 4.43
N THR A 51 -6.39 55.77 5.23
CA THR A 51 -7.80 56.15 5.32
C THR A 51 -7.98 57.56 4.74
N PHE A 52 -9.18 57.88 4.33
CA PHE A 52 -9.52 59.19 3.70
C PHE A 52 -9.12 60.43 4.54
N THR A 53 -8.88 60.25 5.84
CA THR A 53 -8.55 61.32 6.81
C THR A 53 -7.11 61.25 7.33
N GLY A 54 -6.27 60.32 6.80
CA GLY A 54 -4.90 60.12 7.28
C GLY A 54 -4.56 58.63 7.40
N GLN A 55 -3.31 58.35 7.76
CA GLN A 55 -2.86 56.98 8.05
C GLN A 55 -3.29 56.60 9.47
N VAL A 56 -4.04 55.51 9.62
CA VAL A 56 -4.32 54.90 10.92
C VAL A 56 -3.42 53.69 11.07
N CYS A 57 -2.49 53.73 12.01
CA CYS A 57 -1.60 52.62 12.34
C CYS A 57 -2.19 51.84 13.51
N SER A 58 -2.37 50.54 13.31
CA SER A 58 -2.71 49.59 14.39
C SER A 58 -1.56 48.63 14.61
N VAL A 59 -1.26 48.35 15.87
CA VAL A 59 -0.25 47.32 16.26
C VAL A 59 -0.94 45.96 16.32
N ASP A 60 -0.66 45.13 15.37
CA ASP A 60 -1.13 43.73 15.38
C ASP A 60 -0.01 42.79 15.85
N LEU A 61 -0.34 41.93 16.79
CA LEU A 61 0.57 40.86 17.28
C LEU A 61 0.58 39.72 16.27
N LYS A 62 1.68 39.59 15.50
CA LYS A 62 1.86 38.53 14.51
C LYS A 62 2.83 37.50 15.02
N THR A 63 2.38 36.27 15.14
CA THR A 63 3.22 35.11 15.51
C THR A 63 4.03 34.66 14.31
N VAL A 64 5.35 34.79 14.34
CA VAL A 64 6.24 34.42 13.24
C VAL A 64 7.20 33.32 13.72
N PRO A 65 7.48 32.30 12.91
CA PRO A 65 8.45 31.29 13.29
C PRO A 65 9.87 31.89 13.37
N VAL A 66 10.59 31.59 14.43
CA VAL A 66 11.98 32.05 14.62
C VAL A 66 12.87 31.36 13.60
N ILE A 67 13.56 32.15 12.77
CA ILE A 67 14.47 31.69 11.75
C ILE A 67 15.91 31.76 12.32
N GLY A 68 16.63 30.63 12.33
CA GLY A 68 18.02 30.60 12.74
C GLY A 68 18.97 31.19 11.70
N GLU A 69 20.24 31.37 12.05
CA GLU A 69 21.29 31.91 11.18
C GLU A 69 21.44 31.17 9.85
N ASN A 70 20.99 29.92 9.75
CA ASN A 70 21.02 29.09 8.55
C ASN A 70 19.75 29.21 7.69
N GLY A 71 18.87 30.19 7.91
CA GLY A 71 17.62 30.37 7.19
C GLY A 71 16.55 29.30 7.45
N LYS A 72 16.76 28.41 8.43
CA LYS A 72 15.81 27.36 8.79
C LYS A 72 15.07 27.73 10.06
N VAL A 73 13.78 27.35 10.11
CA VAL A 73 12.93 27.51 11.30
C VAL A 73 13.56 26.75 12.48
N LEU A 74 13.82 27.47 13.58
CA LEU A 74 14.31 26.86 14.83
C LEU A 74 13.22 25.98 15.44
N LYS A 75 13.59 24.71 15.72
CA LYS A 75 12.69 23.72 16.31
C LYS A 75 13.23 23.31 17.67
N LYS A 76 12.32 23.25 18.64
CA LYS A 76 12.64 22.71 19.98
C LYS A 76 12.22 21.25 20.03
N ASN A 77 13.19 20.38 20.33
CA ASN A 77 12.93 18.97 20.58
C ASN A 77 12.51 18.81 22.05
N GLU A 78 11.27 18.45 22.29
CA GLU A 78 10.75 18.19 23.61
C GLU A 78 10.41 16.70 23.77
N PHE A 79 10.86 16.09 24.86
CA PHE A 79 10.50 14.71 25.15
C PHE A 79 9.09 14.66 25.72
N VAL A 80 8.19 13.99 25.00
CA VAL A 80 6.75 13.91 25.33
C VAL A 80 6.29 12.51 25.69
N GLY A 81 7.19 11.55 25.73
CA GLY A 81 6.87 10.16 26.04
C GLY A 81 5.85 9.58 25.04
N LEU A 82 4.73 9.08 25.57
CA LEU A 82 3.68 8.44 24.76
C LEU A 82 2.61 9.39 24.21
N LEU A 83 2.77 10.70 24.38
CA LEU A 83 1.76 11.68 23.95
C LEU A 83 1.48 11.62 22.44
N ASN A 84 2.52 11.41 21.62
CA ASN A 84 2.36 11.25 20.19
C ASN A 84 1.45 10.06 19.84
N TYR A 85 1.60 8.95 20.52
CA TYR A 85 0.77 7.76 20.34
C TYR A 85 -0.67 7.99 20.78
N GLN A 86 -0.87 8.71 21.90
CA GLN A 86 -2.20 9.08 22.38
C GLN A 86 -2.91 10.02 21.41
N ASN A 87 -2.18 10.96 20.79
CA ASN A 87 -2.72 11.88 19.79
C ASN A 87 -3.09 11.15 18.49
N VAL A 88 -2.26 10.20 18.03
CA VAL A 88 -2.55 9.41 16.83
C VAL A 88 -3.79 8.54 17.02
N ILE A 89 -3.93 7.91 18.19
CA ILE A 89 -5.10 7.07 18.52
C ILE A 89 -6.32 7.93 18.86
N GLU A 90 -6.14 9.25 19.10
CA GLU A 90 -7.19 10.16 19.61
C GLU A 90 -7.87 9.60 20.87
N TYR A 91 -7.07 9.22 21.85
CA TYR A 91 -7.50 8.51 23.05
C TYR A 91 -8.76 9.06 23.73
N PRO A 92 -8.96 10.40 23.89
CA PRO A 92 -10.18 10.95 24.46
C PRO A 92 -11.44 10.64 23.63
N ARG A 93 -11.34 10.68 22.29
CA ARG A 93 -12.45 10.33 21.38
C ARG A 93 -12.77 8.85 21.39
N VAL A 94 -11.74 8.00 21.53
CA VAL A 94 -11.93 6.54 21.68
C VAL A 94 -12.74 6.25 22.93
N ILE A 95 -12.36 6.84 24.08
CA ILE A 95 -13.10 6.63 25.34
C ILE A 95 -14.55 7.13 25.21
N ALA A 96 -14.77 8.30 24.63
CA ALA A 96 -16.11 8.82 24.42
C ALA A 96 -16.96 7.91 23.54
N ALA A 97 -16.38 7.40 22.43
CA ALA A 97 -17.08 6.47 21.53
C ALA A 97 -17.45 5.14 22.21
N PHE A 98 -16.59 4.64 23.11
CA PHE A 98 -16.89 3.45 23.94
C PHE A 98 -17.94 3.72 25.00
N ALA A 99 -17.92 4.91 25.64
CA ALA A 99 -18.92 5.31 26.64
C ALA A 99 -20.32 5.43 26.01
N ASP A 100 -20.41 6.01 24.80
CA ASP A 100 -21.64 6.18 24.04
C ASP A 100 -22.08 4.91 23.30
N LYS A 101 -21.30 3.82 23.39
CA LYS A 101 -21.50 2.56 22.62
C LYS A 101 -21.72 2.80 21.11
N SER A 102 -21.16 3.87 20.58
CA SER A 102 -21.34 4.30 19.20
C SER A 102 -20.18 3.81 18.31
N TRP A 103 -20.37 2.63 17.70
CA TRP A 103 -19.41 2.08 16.73
C TRP A 103 -19.14 3.05 15.56
N ARG A 104 -20.14 3.86 15.20
CA ARG A 104 -20.02 4.83 14.10
C ARG A 104 -19.03 5.95 14.45
N GLN A 105 -19.05 6.49 15.68
CA GLN A 105 -18.09 7.51 16.14
C GLN A 105 -16.68 6.94 16.20
N PHE A 106 -16.49 5.70 16.67
CA PHE A 106 -15.21 5.03 16.69
C PHE A 106 -14.60 4.94 15.28
N MET A 107 -15.39 4.61 14.26
CA MET A 107 -14.94 4.50 12.88
C MET A 107 -14.71 5.85 12.18
N THR A 108 -15.01 6.99 12.80
CA THR A 108 -14.67 8.33 12.28
C THR A 108 -13.27 8.79 12.67
N ILE A 109 -12.65 8.16 13.66
CA ILE A 109 -11.29 8.46 14.09
C ILE A 109 -10.31 8.05 12.99
N ASP A 110 -9.45 8.97 12.54
CA ASP A 110 -8.61 8.80 11.36
C ASP A 110 -7.70 7.57 11.42
N PHE A 111 -7.12 7.28 12.57
CA PHE A 111 -6.30 6.06 12.77
C PHE A 111 -7.08 4.78 12.50
N TRP A 112 -8.26 4.63 13.10
CA TRP A 112 -9.09 3.42 12.96
C TRP A 112 -9.69 3.30 11.56
N LYS A 113 -10.03 4.44 10.95
CA LYS A 113 -10.48 4.50 9.55
C LYS A 113 -9.37 4.03 8.61
N ALA A 114 -8.14 4.52 8.78
CA ALA A 114 -6.98 4.08 7.99
C ALA A 114 -6.66 2.60 8.22
N LEU A 115 -6.66 2.14 9.48
CA LEU A 115 -6.43 0.73 9.82
C LEU A 115 -7.47 -0.18 9.18
N ARG A 116 -8.76 0.18 9.27
CA ARG A 116 -9.85 -0.55 8.61
C ARG A 116 -9.61 -0.65 7.11
N PHE A 117 -9.28 0.49 6.47
CA PHE A 117 -9.00 0.52 5.03
C PHE A 117 -7.84 -0.42 4.69
N THR A 118 -6.70 -0.29 5.37
CA THR A 118 -5.52 -1.12 5.10
C THR A 118 -5.82 -2.61 5.28
N LEU A 119 -6.50 -2.99 6.37
CA LEU A 119 -6.88 -4.38 6.62
C LEU A 119 -7.85 -4.92 5.56
N SER A 120 -8.92 -4.17 5.25
CA SER A 120 -9.89 -4.60 4.23
C SER A 120 -9.26 -4.68 2.85
N PHE A 121 -8.42 -3.70 2.50
CA PHE A 121 -7.67 -3.67 1.25
C PHE A 121 -6.78 -4.90 1.11
N THR A 122 -5.95 -5.19 2.10
CA THR A 122 -5.03 -6.32 2.08
C THR A 122 -5.77 -7.67 2.08
N LEU A 123 -6.77 -7.84 2.96
CA LEU A 123 -7.54 -9.08 3.07
C LEU A 123 -8.34 -9.42 1.80
N ILE A 124 -8.75 -8.42 1.05
CA ILE A 124 -9.48 -8.63 -0.21
C ILE A 124 -8.52 -8.81 -1.39
N THR A 125 -7.49 -7.94 -1.49
CA THR A 125 -6.60 -7.97 -2.65
C THR A 125 -5.66 -9.16 -2.65
N LEU A 126 -5.17 -9.62 -1.48
CA LEU A 126 -4.27 -10.75 -1.36
C LEU A 126 -4.84 -12.04 -1.97
N PRO A 127 -6.01 -12.55 -1.54
CA PRO A 127 -6.55 -13.78 -2.11
C PRO A 127 -6.90 -13.63 -3.58
N LEU A 128 -7.34 -12.44 -4.01
CA LEU A 128 -7.63 -12.18 -5.42
C LEU A 128 -6.35 -12.19 -6.27
N VAL A 129 -5.25 -11.58 -5.82
CA VAL A 129 -3.96 -11.63 -6.51
C VAL A 129 -3.44 -13.05 -6.63
N LEU A 130 -3.51 -13.84 -5.56
CA LEU A 130 -3.11 -15.25 -5.58
C LEU A 130 -3.99 -16.07 -6.53
N LEU A 131 -5.30 -15.87 -6.49
CA LEU A 131 -6.27 -16.56 -7.34
C LEU A 131 -6.04 -16.22 -8.82
N PHE A 132 -6.04 -14.93 -9.18
CA PHE A 132 -5.85 -14.52 -10.58
C PHE A 132 -4.45 -14.84 -11.07
N GLY A 133 -3.41 -14.70 -10.23
CA GLY A 133 -2.05 -15.11 -10.55
C GLY A 133 -1.98 -16.61 -10.87
N LEU A 134 -2.60 -17.45 -10.05
CA LEU A 134 -2.64 -18.90 -10.30
C LEU A 134 -3.44 -19.24 -11.57
N LEU A 135 -4.60 -18.61 -11.77
CA LEU A 135 -5.40 -18.82 -12.98
C LEU A 135 -4.61 -18.47 -14.25
N ILE A 136 -3.96 -17.30 -14.28
CA ILE A 136 -3.12 -16.88 -15.40
C ILE A 136 -1.96 -17.88 -15.62
N ALA A 137 -1.28 -18.31 -14.55
CA ALA A 137 -0.19 -19.29 -14.64
C ALA A 137 -0.63 -20.62 -15.22
N LEU A 138 -1.80 -21.13 -14.79
CA LEU A 138 -2.39 -22.36 -15.34
C LEU A 138 -2.80 -22.18 -16.81
N CYS A 139 -3.36 -21.03 -17.17
CA CYS A 139 -3.66 -20.73 -18.57
C CYS A 139 -2.39 -20.75 -19.41
N ILE A 140 -1.34 -20.04 -19.01
CA ILE A 140 -0.03 -20.01 -19.71
C ILE A 140 0.55 -21.41 -19.84
N ASN A 141 0.45 -22.24 -18.80
CA ASN A 141 0.98 -23.60 -18.82
C ASN A 141 0.29 -24.50 -19.85
N ASN A 142 -1.00 -24.29 -20.09
CA ASN A 142 -1.81 -25.06 -21.04
C ASN A 142 -1.75 -24.54 -22.48
N VAL A 143 -1.17 -23.38 -22.73
CA VAL A 143 -1.06 -22.77 -24.07
C VAL A 143 0.04 -23.46 -24.88
N ALA A 144 -0.18 -23.58 -26.21
CA ALA A 144 0.80 -24.15 -27.14
C ALA A 144 2.15 -23.40 -27.07
N LYS A 145 3.26 -24.15 -27.16
CA LYS A 145 4.61 -23.59 -26.99
C LYS A 145 4.90 -22.41 -27.93
N SER A 146 4.38 -22.42 -29.16
CA SER A 146 4.62 -21.38 -30.18
C SER A 146 4.04 -20.01 -29.83
N ILE A 147 2.89 -19.95 -29.11
CA ILE A 147 2.22 -18.68 -28.76
C ILE A 147 2.39 -18.32 -27.27
N ARG A 148 3.08 -19.15 -26.51
CA ARG A 148 3.29 -18.94 -25.06
C ARG A 148 4.03 -17.64 -24.75
N GLY A 149 5.08 -17.31 -25.53
CA GLY A 149 5.84 -16.06 -25.36
C GLY A 149 4.98 -14.81 -25.47
N PRO A 150 4.25 -14.60 -26.56
CA PRO A 150 3.27 -13.50 -26.68
C PRO A 150 2.25 -13.44 -25.54
N VAL A 151 1.70 -14.59 -25.12
CA VAL A 151 0.73 -14.64 -24.00
C VAL A 151 1.36 -14.16 -22.68
N ILE A 152 2.58 -14.59 -22.37
CA ILE A 152 3.33 -14.11 -21.20
C ILE A 152 3.53 -12.60 -21.30
N PHE A 153 3.99 -12.10 -22.45
CA PHE A 153 4.23 -10.67 -22.63
C PHE A 153 2.97 -9.83 -22.38
N VAL A 154 1.84 -10.22 -23.01
CA VAL A 154 0.56 -9.52 -22.80
C VAL A 154 0.10 -9.60 -21.36
N SER A 155 0.29 -10.74 -20.69
CA SER A 155 -0.07 -10.89 -19.28
C SER A 155 0.74 -9.99 -18.36
N LEU A 156 1.97 -9.60 -18.75
CA LEU A 156 2.85 -8.72 -17.96
C LEU A 156 2.62 -7.23 -18.18
N LEU A 157 1.89 -6.84 -19.23
CA LEU A 157 1.65 -5.43 -19.54
C LEU A 157 1.14 -4.61 -18.34
N PRO A 158 0.18 -5.10 -17.52
CA PRO A 158 -0.30 -4.36 -16.37
C PRO A 158 0.81 -3.98 -15.38
N MET A 159 1.77 -4.86 -15.16
CA MET A 159 2.88 -4.65 -14.22
C MET A 159 3.93 -3.66 -14.76
N ILE A 160 4.08 -3.55 -16.08
CA ILE A 160 5.04 -2.65 -16.74
C ILE A 160 4.57 -1.19 -16.65
N ILE A 161 3.25 -0.98 -16.59
CA ILE A 161 2.66 0.36 -16.48
C ILE A 161 2.99 0.94 -15.10
N THR A 162 3.59 2.14 -15.09
CA THR A 162 3.88 2.81 -13.81
C THR A 162 2.59 3.11 -13.04
N PRO A 163 2.58 3.00 -11.69
CA PRO A 163 1.37 3.22 -10.89
C PRO A 163 0.69 4.57 -11.13
N VAL A 164 1.48 5.63 -11.39
CA VAL A 164 0.94 6.98 -11.67
C VAL A 164 0.14 7.00 -12.97
N ILE A 165 0.70 6.42 -14.05
CA ILE A 165 0.00 6.35 -15.34
C ILE A 165 -1.24 5.47 -15.22
N GLY A 166 -1.13 4.34 -14.52
CA GLY A 166 -2.26 3.45 -14.27
C GLY A 166 -3.39 4.14 -13.51
N ALA A 167 -3.08 4.87 -12.45
CA ALA A 167 -4.06 5.62 -11.67
C ALA A 167 -4.75 6.73 -12.49
N LEU A 168 -3.98 7.45 -13.32
CA LEU A 168 -4.51 8.46 -14.25
C LEU A 168 -5.43 7.81 -15.28
N SER A 169 -5.03 6.67 -15.85
CA SER A 169 -5.84 5.94 -16.84
C SER A 169 -7.19 5.51 -16.25
N ILE A 170 -7.19 4.95 -15.03
CA ILE A 170 -8.44 4.61 -14.34
C ILE A 170 -9.29 5.85 -14.09
N ARG A 171 -8.68 6.93 -13.61
CA ARG A 171 -9.40 8.19 -13.40
C ARG A 171 -10.10 8.64 -14.68
N TRP A 172 -9.41 8.64 -15.83
CA TRP A 172 -9.98 9.03 -17.12
C TRP A 172 -11.09 8.09 -17.59
N LEU A 173 -10.98 6.80 -17.30
CA LEU A 173 -12.00 5.81 -17.70
C LEU A 173 -13.31 5.95 -16.90
N PHE A 174 -13.23 6.43 -15.64
CA PHE A 174 -14.36 6.49 -14.72
C PHE A 174 -14.81 7.91 -14.35
N ILE A 175 -14.13 8.99 -14.79
CA ILE A 175 -14.50 10.36 -14.45
C ILE A 175 -15.60 10.87 -15.39
N GLY A 176 -16.68 11.41 -14.81
CA GLY A 176 -17.80 11.97 -15.59
C GLY A 176 -18.34 10.94 -16.61
N ASP A 177 -18.45 11.35 -17.87
CA ASP A 177 -18.90 10.52 -18.97
C ASP A 177 -17.76 9.61 -19.53
N GLY A 178 -16.89 9.11 -18.67
CA GLY A 178 -15.84 8.19 -19.06
C GLY A 178 -16.38 6.91 -19.72
N ILE A 179 -15.57 6.30 -20.60
CA ILE A 179 -16.00 5.15 -21.41
C ILE A 179 -16.57 4.01 -20.54
N LEU A 180 -15.94 3.71 -19.40
CA LEU A 180 -16.43 2.65 -18.50
C LEU A 180 -17.65 3.10 -17.71
N THR A 181 -17.73 4.36 -17.31
CA THR A 181 -18.92 4.91 -16.64
C THR A 181 -20.13 4.80 -17.56
N SER A 182 -20.02 5.31 -18.81
CA SER A 182 -21.10 5.23 -19.81
C SER A 182 -21.51 3.78 -20.13
N PHE A 183 -20.53 2.85 -20.18
CA PHE A 183 -20.83 1.42 -20.35
C PHE A 183 -21.58 0.84 -19.17
N LEU A 184 -21.20 1.17 -17.95
CA LEU A 184 -21.87 0.70 -16.73
C LEU A 184 -23.26 1.30 -16.60
N GLU A 185 -23.43 2.59 -16.92
CA GLU A 185 -24.74 3.27 -16.93
C GLU A 185 -25.68 2.65 -17.95
N TRP A 186 -25.18 2.33 -19.14
CA TRP A 186 -25.94 1.59 -20.15
C TRP A 186 -26.35 0.20 -19.67
N TRP A 187 -25.42 -0.52 -19.00
CA TRP A 187 -25.68 -1.89 -18.52
C TRP A 187 -26.65 -1.94 -17.34
N PHE A 188 -26.50 -1.02 -16.39
CA PHE A 188 -27.33 -0.98 -15.18
C PHE A 188 -28.55 -0.06 -15.29
N ALA A 189 -28.69 0.66 -16.41
CA ALA A 189 -29.74 1.67 -16.65
C ALA A 189 -29.91 2.66 -15.48
N LYS A 190 -28.78 3.09 -14.87
CA LYS A 190 -28.73 3.98 -13.72
C LYS A 190 -27.49 4.86 -13.78
N ASP A 191 -27.67 6.15 -13.43
CA ASP A 191 -26.53 7.09 -13.28
C ASP A 191 -25.59 6.63 -12.16
N ILE A 192 -24.31 6.44 -12.50
CA ILE A 192 -23.29 5.90 -11.62
C ILE A 192 -22.16 6.92 -11.46
N ALA A 193 -22.15 7.64 -10.34
CA ALA A 193 -21.03 8.53 -9.97
C ALA A 193 -19.97 7.76 -9.18
N MET A 194 -19.02 7.13 -9.87
CA MET A 194 -18.02 6.25 -9.25
C MET A 194 -17.12 6.95 -8.23
N PHE A 195 -16.87 8.26 -8.38
CA PHE A 195 -16.06 9.04 -7.44
C PHE A 195 -16.86 9.76 -6.34
N ALA A 196 -18.19 9.61 -6.32
CA ALA A 196 -19.03 10.26 -5.33
C ALA A 196 -19.04 9.58 -3.96
N GLN A 197 -18.74 8.28 -3.92
CA GLN A 197 -18.82 7.49 -2.70
C GLN A 197 -17.46 6.86 -2.35
N ALA A 198 -17.11 6.85 -1.05
CA ALA A 198 -15.82 6.31 -0.60
C ALA A 198 -15.64 4.83 -0.95
N TRP A 199 -16.70 4.01 -0.83
CA TRP A 199 -16.63 2.58 -1.10
C TRP A 199 -16.38 2.25 -2.59
N THR A 200 -16.87 3.07 -3.52
CA THR A 200 -16.61 2.88 -4.96
C THR A 200 -15.15 3.19 -5.29
N ILE A 201 -14.58 4.22 -4.66
CA ILE A 201 -13.17 4.55 -4.78
C ILE A 201 -12.30 3.42 -4.20
N GLU A 202 -12.64 2.93 -3.00
CA GLU A 202 -11.96 1.78 -2.38
C GLU A 202 -11.99 0.55 -3.31
N PHE A 203 -13.15 0.23 -3.88
CA PHE A 203 -13.31 -0.87 -4.83
C PHE A 203 -12.45 -0.70 -6.08
N MET A 204 -12.43 0.49 -6.69
CA MET A 204 -11.59 0.76 -7.86
C MET A 204 -10.10 0.61 -7.55
N MET A 205 -9.67 1.09 -6.38
CA MET A 205 -8.29 0.92 -5.93
C MET A 205 -7.91 -0.55 -5.77
N MET A 206 -8.80 -1.37 -5.17
CA MET A 206 -8.60 -2.81 -5.01
C MET A 206 -8.53 -3.52 -6.38
N MET A 207 -9.45 -3.19 -7.28
CA MET A 207 -9.50 -3.74 -8.65
C MET A 207 -8.22 -3.43 -9.43
N TYR A 208 -7.78 -2.15 -9.38
CA TYR A 208 -6.51 -1.74 -9.97
C TYR A 208 -5.34 -2.52 -9.40
N ARG A 209 -5.27 -2.63 -8.07
CA ARG A 209 -4.20 -3.35 -7.38
C ARG A 209 -4.11 -4.80 -7.82
N VAL A 210 -5.24 -5.50 -7.86
CA VAL A 210 -5.29 -6.90 -8.31
C VAL A 210 -4.82 -7.01 -9.76
N TRP A 211 -5.32 -6.15 -10.65
CA TRP A 211 -4.94 -6.15 -12.07
C TRP A 211 -3.44 -5.87 -12.27
N HIS A 212 -2.87 -4.94 -11.49
CA HIS A 212 -1.46 -4.55 -11.60
C HIS A 212 -0.49 -5.61 -11.04
N VAL A 213 -0.86 -6.31 -9.95
CA VAL A 213 0.04 -7.22 -9.22
C VAL A 213 -0.15 -8.69 -9.60
N ALA A 214 -1.34 -9.11 -10.05
CA ALA A 214 -1.59 -10.49 -10.46
C ALA A 214 -0.59 -11.04 -11.49
N PRO A 215 -0.08 -10.27 -12.48
CA PRO A 215 0.97 -10.71 -13.39
C PRO A 215 2.27 -11.17 -12.71
N PHE A 216 2.68 -10.49 -11.64
CA PHE A 216 3.86 -10.90 -10.87
C PHE A 216 3.63 -12.28 -10.24
N ALA A 217 2.50 -12.46 -9.57
CA ALA A 217 2.12 -13.75 -9.01
C ALA A 217 2.04 -14.85 -10.09
N ALA A 218 1.49 -14.50 -11.26
CA ALA A 218 1.37 -15.41 -12.39
C ALA A 218 2.73 -15.93 -12.89
N ILE A 219 3.73 -15.06 -13.04
CA ILE A 219 5.08 -15.48 -13.47
C ILE A 219 5.74 -16.37 -12.43
N VAL A 220 5.64 -16.01 -11.15
CA VAL A 220 6.23 -16.81 -10.06
C VAL A 220 5.60 -18.20 -10.02
N PHE A 221 4.27 -18.28 -10.11
CA PHE A 221 3.57 -19.57 -10.12
C PHE A 221 3.82 -20.35 -11.40
N TYR A 222 3.89 -19.69 -12.55
CA TYR A 222 4.25 -20.35 -13.81
C TYR A 222 5.65 -20.96 -13.74
N ALA A 223 6.64 -20.23 -13.22
CA ALA A 223 7.99 -20.76 -13.00
C ALA A 223 7.96 -21.98 -12.06
N GLY A 224 7.18 -21.92 -10.98
CA GLY A 224 6.99 -23.05 -10.09
C GLY A 224 6.33 -24.24 -10.76
N LEU A 225 5.35 -24.02 -11.64
CA LEU A 225 4.72 -25.12 -12.40
C LEU A 225 5.70 -25.84 -13.34
N GLN A 226 6.74 -25.14 -13.84
CA GLN A 226 7.77 -25.75 -14.68
C GLN A 226 8.73 -26.67 -13.90
N THR A 227 8.80 -26.56 -12.57
CA THR A 227 9.67 -27.37 -11.71
C THR A 227 8.97 -28.59 -11.12
N VAL A 228 7.67 -28.77 -11.41
CA VAL A 228 6.93 -29.97 -10.96
C VAL A 228 7.47 -31.20 -11.64
N ASN A 229 7.72 -32.27 -10.85
CA ASN A 229 8.16 -33.55 -11.38
C ASN A 229 7.04 -34.17 -12.22
N GLN A 230 7.36 -34.44 -13.50
CA GLN A 230 6.41 -35.02 -14.47
C GLN A 230 5.97 -36.43 -14.02
N ASP A 231 6.85 -37.25 -13.43
CA ASP A 231 6.48 -38.57 -12.94
C ASP A 231 5.38 -38.54 -11.90
N THR A 232 5.38 -37.50 -11.02
CA THR A 232 4.31 -37.30 -10.02
C THR A 232 2.98 -36.93 -10.67
N VAL A 233 3.01 -36.11 -11.74
CA VAL A 233 1.82 -35.74 -12.48
C VAL A 233 1.25 -36.94 -13.27
N GLU A 234 2.13 -37.74 -13.88
CA GLU A 234 1.75 -38.95 -14.61
C GLU A 234 1.19 -40.02 -13.70
N SER A 235 1.79 -40.24 -12.53
CA SER A 235 1.27 -41.17 -11.50
C SER A 235 -0.15 -40.75 -11.08
N ALA A 236 -0.40 -39.47 -10.82
CA ALA A 236 -1.73 -38.96 -10.50
C ALA A 236 -2.75 -39.18 -11.62
N ILE A 237 -2.32 -39.16 -12.90
CA ILE A 237 -3.18 -39.46 -14.05
C ILE A 237 -3.51 -40.95 -14.11
N ILE A 238 -2.54 -41.82 -13.84
CA ILE A 238 -2.72 -43.29 -13.79
C ILE A 238 -3.68 -43.65 -12.66
N ASP A 239 -3.60 -42.96 -11.51
CA ASP A 239 -4.53 -43.13 -10.37
C ASP A 239 -5.94 -42.56 -10.66
N GLY A 240 -6.19 -42.01 -11.85
CA GLY A 240 -7.50 -41.50 -12.26
C GLY A 240 -7.84 -40.10 -11.76
N ALA A 241 -6.86 -39.35 -11.23
CA ALA A 241 -7.08 -38.01 -10.70
C ALA A 241 -7.61 -37.04 -11.78
N ASN A 242 -8.71 -36.37 -11.49
CA ASN A 242 -9.27 -35.34 -12.37
C ASN A 242 -8.42 -34.04 -12.29
N ARG A 243 -8.75 -33.04 -13.15
CA ARG A 243 -7.97 -31.77 -13.21
C ARG A 243 -7.96 -31.02 -11.87
N TRP A 244 -9.06 -31.03 -11.12
CA TRP A 244 -9.16 -30.36 -9.84
C TRP A 244 -8.37 -31.10 -8.76
N GLU A 245 -8.40 -32.41 -8.75
CA GLU A 245 -7.63 -33.26 -7.82
C GLU A 245 -6.13 -33.07 -8.05
N LYS A 246 -5.67 -33.07 -9.31
CA LYS A 246 -4.26 -32.78 -9.65
C LYS A 246 -3.87 -31.38 -9.17
N LEU A 247 -4.72 -30.37 -9.37
CA LEU A 247 -4.44 -29.01 -8.89
C LEU A 247 -4.31 -29.01 -7.37
N ARG A 248 -5.25 -29.61 -6.64
CA ARG A 248 -5.32 -29.56 -5.19
C ARG A 248 -4.28 -30.39 -4.48
N TYR A 249 -3.97 -31.58 -4.98
CA TYR A 249 -3.12 -32.57 -4.27
C TYR A 249 -1.69 -32.64 -4.81
N VAL A 250 -1.43 -32.18 -6.04
CA VAL A 250 -0.11 -32.21 -6.64
C VAL A 250 0.47 -30.80 -6.82
N LEU A 251 -0.24 -29.94 -7.55
CA LEU A 251 0.29 -28.64 -7.94
C LEU A 251 0.29 -27.62 -6.81
N LEU A 252 -0.82 -27.47 -6.06
CA LEU A 252 -0.90 -26.51 -4.96
C LEU A 252 0.08 -26.78 -3.83
N PRO A 253 0.27 -28.02 -3.33
CA PRO A 253 1.29 -28.31 -2.33
C PRO A 253 2.70 -28.00 -2.81
N HIS A 254 3.01 -28.29 -4.09
CA HIS A 254 4.30 -27.93 -4.68
C HIS A 254 4.51 -26.42 -4.77
N LEU A 255 3.46 -25.65 -5.06
CA LEU A 255 3.50 -24.19 -5.15
C LEU A 255 3.46 -23.48 -3.78
N MET A 256 3.22 -24.20 -2.67
CA MET A 256 3.03 -23.59 -1.34
C MET A 256 4.17 -22.64 -0.93
N PRO A 257 5.46 -22.97 -1.11
CA PRO A 257 6.56 -22.05 -0.80
C PRO A 257 6.49 -20.75 -1.62
N LEU A 258 6.07 -20.84 -2.88
CA LEU A 258 5.93 -19.68 -3.76
C LEU A 258 4.68 -18.86 -3.41
N ILE A 259 3.59 -19.50 -2.98
CA ILE A 259 2.40 -18.82 -2.48
C ILE A 259 2.76 -18.00 -1.23
N VAL A 260 3.51 -18.59 -0.29
CA VAL A 260 3.99 -17.87 0.90
C VAL A 260 4.90 -16.70 0.50
N PHE A 261 5.82 -16.91 -0.44
CA PHE A 261 6.71 -15.87 -0.95
C PHE A 261 5.93 -14.69 -1.55
N VAL A 262 5.00 -14.96 -2.47
CA VAL A 262 4.15 -13.92 -3.08
C VAL A 262 3.29 -13.22 -2.02
N THR A 263 2.76 -13.97 -1.05
CA THR A 263 1.99 -13.40 0.08
C THR A 263 2.83 -12.40 0.87
N LEU A 264 4.07 -12.75 1.23
CA LEU A 264 4.96 -11.85 1.97
C LEU A 264 5.30 -10.59 1.18
N ILE A 265 5.63 -10.74 -0.11
CA ILE A 265 5.89 -9.58 -1.00
C ILE A 265 4.65 -8.69 -1.08
N HIS A 266 3.47 -9.27 -1.30
CA HIS A 266 2.22 -8.50 -1.39
C HIS A 266 1.88 -7.78 -0.08
N LEU A 267 2.11 -8.41 1.07
CA LEU A 267 1.94 -7.77 2.39
C LEU A 267 2.90 -6.59 2.55
N MET A 268 4.19 -6.75 2.22
CA MET A 268 5.16 -5.66 2.30
C MET A 268 4.80 -4.47 1.41
N ASP A 269 4.27 -4.73 0.23
CA ASP A 269 3.95 -3.72 -0.77
C ASP A 269 2.56 -3.08 -0.56
N SER A 270 1.72 -3.65 0.32
CA SER A 270 0.39 -3.12 0.66
C SER A 270 0.40 -2.15 1.85
N TYR A 271 1.51 -2.07 2.58
CA TYR A 271 1.75 -1.14 3.68
C TYR A 271 2.74 -0.05 3.24
#